data_5f2e9b3b7a56d01f01b4030327695a73
#
_entry.id   5f2e9b3b7a56d01f01b4030327695a73
#
_cell.length_a   1.000
_cell.length_b   1.000
_cell.length_c   1.000
_cell.angle_alpha   90.00
_cell.angle_beta   90.00
_cell.angle_gamma   90.00
#
_symmetry.space_group_name_H-M   'P 1'
#
loop_
_entity.id
_entity.type
_entity.pdbx_description
1 polymer ?
#
loop_
_entity_poly.entity_id
_entity_poly.type
_entity_poly.pdbx_seq_one_letter_code
_entity_poly.pdbx_strand_id
1 'polypeptide(L)'
;MQHTEMKPKYSRPRHRSKGYAIAYRLVIALLIATICNITISYLVDTPKISKIKRENLRLEAQYEILNEKIASAEMLLSDINHRDRHVYRPLLGIDTLSIPSVYAEYNDSKYANFKGDTYGSIIEDSWRRLDHLTRGIYYASRALDDTQDMAENKEEFSTVIPAIWPIDRTKLRKVSSLYGMRKHPKYGVWRKHEGVDLSAPKGTAVYATGNAVVSFSGWKPGYGYLIELNHGFGYKTRYGHLSKRHVSRGDSVTRGQVIGDVGNTGVSVGSHLHYEVRYRDNTVNPIYYFNKDMSPEAYIELMEQLEATDKAN
;
A
#
# COMPACT_ATOMS: atom_id res chain seq x y z
N MET A 1 86.04 38.58 -79.80
CA MET A 1 85.48 38.04 -78.56
C MET A 1 84.58 39.08 -77.91
N GLN A 2 83.27 38.93 -78.05
CA GLN A 2 82.31 39.82 -77.45
C GLN A 2 81.67 39.15 -76.25
N HIS A 3 81.83 39.73 -75.06
CA HIS A 3 81.17 39.33 -73.87
C HIS A 3 79.78 39.94 -73.80
N THR A 4 78.78 39.16 -73.84
CA THR A 4 77.42 39.62 -73.68
C THR A 4 77.03 39.51 -72.18
N GLU A 5 76.93 40.64 -71.49
CA GLU A 5 76.43 40.73 -70.10
C GLU A 5 74.90 40.49 -70.06
N MET A 6 74.47 39.48 -69.36
CA MET A 6 73.03 39.21 -69.07
C MET A 6 72.60 40.02 -67.84
N LYS A 7 71.75 41.03 -68.00
CA LYS A 7 71.12 41.76 -66.91
C LYS A 7 70.02 40.92 -66.22
N PRO A 8 69.97 40.89 -64.88
CA PRO A 8 68.90 40.14 -64.15
C PRO A 8 67.54 40.85 -64.33
N LYS A 9 66.50 40.05 -64.64
CA LYS A 9 65.08 40.45 -64.68
C LYS A 9 64.55 40.66 -63.26
N TYR A 10 64.47 41.91 -62.82
CA TYR A 10 63.73 42.26 -61.62
C TYR A 10 62.22 42.03 -61.87
N SER A 11 61.62 41.07 -61.13
CA SER A 11 60.16 40.87 -61.07
C SER A 11 59.53 42.04 -60.29
N ARG A 12 58.67 42.81 -60.93
CA ARG A 12 57.93 43.91 -60.28
C ARG A 12 56.96 43.25 -59.22
N PRO A 13 56.87 43.80 -57.98
CA PRO A 13 55.92 43.34 -57.00
C PRO A 13 54.51 43.56 -57.54
N ARG A 14 53.69 42.48 -57.54
CA ARG A 14 52.27 42.55 -57.88
C ARG A 14 51.56 43.51 -56.96
N HIS A 15 51.11 44.64 -57.46
CA HIS A 15 50.30 45.64 -56.76
C HIS A 15 48.97 44.93 -56.35
N ARG A 16 48.85 44.55 -55.10
CA ARG A 16 47.57 44.05 -54.54
C ARG A 16 46.55 45.18 -54.75
N SER A 17 45.49 44.91 -55.53
CA SER A 17 44.47 45.91 -55.81
C SER A 17 43.90 46.46 -54.48
N LYS A 18 43.73 47.82 -54.43
CA LYS A 18 43.15 48.47 -53.24
C LYS A 18 41.84 47.83 -52.80
N GLY A 19 41.06 47.26 -53.74
CA GLY A 19 39.83 46.49 -53.47
C GLY A 19 40.04 45.21 -52.62
N TYR A 20 41.16 44.48 -52.83
CA TYR A 20 41.47 43.29 -52.04
C TYR A 20 41.80 43.61 -50.58
N ALA A 21 42.50 44.73 -50.35
CA ALA A 21 42.80 45.21 -49.00
C ALA A 21 41.56 45.71 -48.24
N ILE A 22 40.63 46.33 -48.96
CA ILE A 22 39.31 46.72 -48.37
C ILE A 22 38.46 45.49 -48.06
N ALA A 23 38.32 44.53 -48.97
CA ALA A 23 37.57 43.27 -48.73
C ALA A 23 38.15 42.49 -47.54
N TYR A 24 39.47 42.39 -47.41
CA TYR A 24 40.15 41.74 -46.30
C TYR A 24 39.85 42.42 -44.96
N ARG A 25 39.85 43.75 -44.89
CA ARG A 25 39.48 44.50 -43.67
C ARG A 25 38.01 44.32 -43.29
N LEU A 26 37.11 44.24 -44.27
CA LEU A 26 35.68 43.96 -44.01
C LEU A 26 35.47 42.60 -43.47
N VAL A 27 36.15 41.56 -43.96
CA VAL A 27 36.06 40.17 -43.44
C VAL A 27 36.57 40.10 -42.00
N ILE A 28 37.69 40.76 -41.68
CA ILE A 28 38.21 40.81 -40.30
C ILE A 28 37.24 41.55 -39.38
N ALA A 29 36.70 42.70 -39.82
CA ALA A 29 35.72 43.44 -39.03
C ALA A 29 34.42 42.55 -38.73
N LEU A 30 33.96 41.80 -39.73
CA LEU A 30 32.87 40.93 -39.59
C LEU A 30 33.15 39.75 -38.59
N LEU A 31 34.37 39.17 -38.68
CA LEU A 31 34.83 38.15 -37.75
C LEU A 31 34.92 38.68 -36.30
N ILE A 32 35.46 39.85 -36.11
CA ILE A 32 35.53 40.49 -34.79
C ILE A 32 34.13 40.78 -34.28
N ALA A 33 33.24 41.31 -35.10
CA ALA A 33 31.84 41.58 -34.71
C ALA A 33 31.09 40.30 -34.35
N THR A 34 31.30 39.19 -35.06
CA THR A 34 30.68 37.89 -34.71
C THR A 34 31.23 37.32 -33.41
N ILE A 35 32.55 37.40 -33.18
CA ILE A 35 33.17 36.96 -31.93
C ILE A 35 32.65 37.81 -30.75
N CYS A 36 32.60 39.14 -30.90
CA CYS A 36 32.04 40.03 -29.89
C CYS A 36 30.57 39.72 -29.61
N ASN A 37 29.77 39.46 -30.62
CA ASN A 37 28.35 39.12 -30.45
C ASN A 37 28.18 37.79 -29.72
N ILE A 38 28.97 36.77 -30.06
CA ILE A 38 29.00 35.47 -29.37
C ILE A 38 29.41 35.66 -27.90
N THR A 39 30.52 36.40 -27.64
CA THR A 39 30.96 36.64 -26.24
C THR A 39 29.96 37.43 -25.43
N ILE A 40 29.33 38.46 -25.99
CA ILE A 40 28.24 39.19 -25.31
C ILE A 40 27.04 38.29 -25.05
N SER A 41 26.67 37.43 -26.01
CA SER A 41 25.57 36.49 -25.85
C SER A 41 25.82 35.45 -24.75
N TYR A 42 27.07 35.08 -24.47
CA TYR A 42 27.45 34.22 -23.36
C TYR A 42 27.56 34.95 -22.02
N LEU A 43 27.98 36.23 -22.01
CA LEU A 43 28.22 36.99 -20.78
C LEU A 43 26.99 37.77 -20.31
N VAL A 44 26.08 38.10 -21.20
CA VAL A 44 24.90 38.93 -20.88
C VAL A 44 23.63 38.17 -21.20
N ASP A 45 22.86 37.83 -20.15
CA ASP A 45 21.53 37.24 -20.33
C ASP A 45 20.62 38.17 -21.12
N THR A 46 20.05 37.71 -22.20
CA THR A 46 19.03 38.48 -22.92
C THR A 46 17.83 38.74 -22.01
N PRO A 47 17.05 39.83 -22.19
CA PRO A 47 15.88 40.09 -21.37
C PRO A 47 14.89 38.91 -21.28
N LYS A 48 14.81 38.11 -22.35
CA LYS A 48 13.98 36.87 -22.40
C LYS A 48 14.52 35.77 -21.49
N ILE A 49 15.87 35.55 -21.55
CA ILE A 49 16.52 34.54 -20.68
C ILE A 49 16.42 34.96 -19.22
N SER A 50 16.65 36.23 -18.90
CA SER A 50 16.50 36.75 -17.54
C SER A 50 15.08 36.65 -17.00
N LYS A 51 14.07 36.78 -17.86
CA LYS A 51 12.65 36.55 -17.49
C LYS A 51 12.41 35.09 -17.19
N ILE A 52 12.83 34.17 -18.05
CA ILE A 52 12.69 32.70 -17.86
C ILE A 52 13.41 32.26 -16.57
N LYS A 53 14.62 32.72 -16.31
CA LYS A 53 15.36 32.41 -15.07
C LYS A 53 14.59 32.85 -13.83
N ARG A 54 14.02 34.06 -13.84
CA ARG A 54 13.21 34.56 -12.71
C ARG A 54 11.91 33.76 -12.52
N GLU A 55 11.25 33.35 -13.61
CA GLU A 55 10.07 32.50 -13.55
C GLU A 55 10.41 31.11 -13.00
N ASN A 56 11.53 30.52 -13.44
CA ASN A 56 12.01 29.25 -12.91
C ASN A 56 12.30 29.31 -11.40
N LEU A 57 13.06 30.32 -10.95
CA LEU A 57 13.33 30.52 -9.52
C LEU A 57 12.04 30.67 -8.69
N ARG A 58 11.06 31.36 -9.26
CA ARG A 58 9.75 31.52 -8.61
C ARG A 58 9.01 30.17 -8.53
N LEU A 59 9.03 29.39 -9.59
CA LEU A 59 8.39 28.06 -9.62
C LEU A 59 9.09 27.09 -8.66
N GLU A 60 10.43 27.13 -8.61
CA GLU A 60 11.21 26.33 -7.64
C GLU A 60 10.82 26.67 -6.19
N ALA A 61 10.75 27.94 -5.85
CA ALA A 61 10.34 28.39 -4.52
C ALA A 61 8.88 27.99 -4.19
N GLN A 62 7.98 28.07 -5.17
CA GLN A 62 6.60 27.63 -5.00
C GLN A 62 6.50 26.10 -4.80
N TYR A 63 7.33 25.35 -5.52
CA TYR A 63 7.43 23.89 -5.37
C TYR A 63 7.95 23.51 -3.98
N GLU A 64 8.99 24.19 -3.48
CA GLU A 64 9.55 23.95 -2.15
C GLU A 64 8.49 24.15 -1.07
N ILE A 65 7.74 25.26 -1.12
CA ILE A 65 6.63 25.54 -0.20
C ILE A 65 5.53 24.45 -0.30
N LEU A 66 5.19 24.00 -1.51
CA LEU A 66 4.21 22.95 -1.71
C LEU A 66 4.69 21.63 -1.09
N ASN A 67 5.94 21.29 -1.28
CA ASN A 67 6.55 20.08 -0.77
C ASN A 67 6.61 20.06 0.76
N GLU A 68 6.93 21.19 1.40
CA GLU A 68 6.85 21.35 2.85
C GLU A 68 5.41 21.17 3.38
N LYS A 69 4.42 21.71 2.67
CA LYS A 69 3.01 21.53 3.05
C LYS A 69 2.53 20.08 2.94
N ILE A 70 2.94 19.37 1.88
CA ILE A 70 2.66 17.94 1.71
C ILE A 70 3.31 17.16 2.85
N ALA A 71 4.59 17.39 3.15
CA ALA A 71 5.30 16.72 4.24
C ALA A 71 4.65 16.98 5.61
N SER A 72 4.19 18.21 5.87
CA SER A 72 3.48 18.56 7.10
C SER A 72 2.14 17.83 7.21
N ALA A 73 1.41 17.70 6.10
CA ALA A 73 0.15 16.97 6.05
C ALA A 73 0.33 15.46 6.22
N GLU A 74 1.40 14.88 5.65
CA GLU A 74 1.80 13.47 5.86
C GLU A 74 2.12 13.19 7.33
N MET A 75 2.85 14.10 7.98
CA MET A 75 3.18 13.99 9.42
C MET A 75 1.92 14.05 10.27
N LEU A 76 1.00 14.98 9.99
CA LEU A 76 -0.28 15.09 10.71
C LEU A 76 -1.14 13.83 10.53
N LEU A 77 -1.22 13.30 9.32
CA LEU A 77 -1.94 12.04 9.05
C LEU A 77 -1.31 10.86 9.79
N SER A 78 0.02 10.80 9.84
CA SER A 78 0.75 9.78 10.60
C SER A 78 0.43 9.87 12.10
N ASP A 79 0.37 11.08 12.68
CA ASP A 79 0.02 11.29 14.08
C ASP A 79 -1.44 10.89 14.38
N ILE A 80 -2.39 11.24 13.50
CA ILE A 80 -3.79 10.79 13.62
C ILE A 80 -3.86 9.26 13.64
N ASN A 81 -3.21 8.59 12.69
CA ASN A 81 -3.17 7.13 12.62
C ASN A 81 -2.47 6.50 13.83
N HIS A 82 -1.43 7.16 14.36
CA HIS A 82 -0.73 6.69 15.56
C HIS A 82 -1.66 6.76 16.77
N ARG A 83 -2.36 7.88 16.98
CA ARG A 83 -3.33 8.02 18.06
C ARG A 83 -4.50 7.06 17.96
N ASP A 84 -5.05 6.85 16.76
CA ASP A 84 -6.11 5.86 16.56
C ASP A 84 -5.64 4.46 17.01
N ARG A 85 -4.47 4.03 16.54
CA ARG A 85 -3.94 2.68 16.82
C ARG A 85 -3.49 2.46 18.26
N HIS A 86 -2.86 3.46 18.88
CA HIS A 86 -2.15 3.26 20.16
C HIS A 86 -2.88 3.89 21.36
N VAL A 87 -3.87 4.73 21.13
CA VAL A 87 -4.64 5.37 22.19
C VAL A 87 -6.12 4.98 22.14
N TYR A 88 -6.82 5.31 21.06
CA TYR A 88 -8.27 5.15 21.03
C TYR A 88 -8.70 3.68 20.96
N ARG A 89 -8.15 2.90 20.05
CA ARG A 89 -8.51 1.48 19.91
C ARG A 89 -8.19 0.64 21.15
N PRO A 90 -7.00 0.75 21.77
CA PRO A 90 -6.73 0.03 23.02
C PRO A 90 -7.66 0.44 24.18
N LEU A 91 -7.99 1.73 24.31
CA LEU A 91 -8.94 2.19 25.35
C LEU A 91 -10.34 1.61 25.18
N LEU A 92 -10.75 1.34 23.94
CA LEU A 92 -12.02 0.69 23.62
C LEU A 92 -11.94 -0.83 23.66
N GLY A 93 -10.74 -1.40 23.87
CA GLY A 93 -10.51 -2.84 23.80
C GLY A 93 -10.62 -3.41 22.39
N ILE A 94 -10.40 -2.57 21.39
CA ILE A 94 -10.38 -2.93 19.97
C ILE A 94 -8.94 -3.27 19.60
N ASP A 95 -8.76 -4.39 18.90
CA ASP A 95 -7.43 -4.76 18.44
C ASP A 95 -6.90 -3.74 17.41
N THR A 96 -5.61 -3.43 17.52
CA THR A 96 -4.91 -2.50 16.62
C THR A 96 -4.69 -3.04 15.20
N LEU A 97 -5.13 -4.27 14.98
CA LEU A 97 -4.82 -5.04 13.79
C LEU A 97 -5.92 -4.94 12.76
N SER A 98 -5.55 -4.47 11.64
CA SER A 98 -6.24 -4.61 10.36
C SER A 98 -6.99 -3.40 9.81
N ILE A 99 -6.30 -2.27 9.74
CA ILE A 99 -6.49 -1.52 8.51
C ILE A 99 -5.64 -2.30 7.50
N PRO A 100 -6.25 -2.95 6.48
CA PRO A 100 -5.46 -3.53 5.40
C PRO A 100 -4.48 -2.46 4.96
N SER A 101 -3.25 -2.85 4.62
CA SER A 101 -2.32 -1.90 4.01
C SER A 101 -2.91 -1.55 2.65
N VAL A 102 -3.81 -0.60 2.64
CA VAL A 102 -4.52 -0.09 1.46
C VAL A 102 -3.56 0.57 0.48
N TYR A 103 -2.30 0.65 0.88
CA TYR A 103 -1.17 1.10 0.07
C TYR A 103 -0.67 0.05 -0.94
N ALA A 104 -1.18 -1.20 -0.92
CA ALA A 104 -0.60 -2.31 -1.67
C ALA A 104 -0.99 -2.40 -3.15
N GLU A 105 -2.07 -1.76 -3.60
CA GLU A 105 -2.47 -1.78 -5.01
C GLU A 105 -2.56 -0.38 -5.59
N TYR A 106 -1.40 0.16 -5.93
CA TYR A 106 -1.31 1.41 -6.66
C TYR A 106 -1.04 1.14 -8.14
N ASN A 107 -1.97 1.56 -8.99
CA ASN A 107 -1.76 1.52 -10.43
C ASN A 107 -0.97 2.75 -10.88
N ASP A 108 0.35 2.59 -11.01
CA ASP A 108 1.29 3.61 -11.44
C ASP A 108 1.11 4.09 -12.88
N SER A 109 0.22 3.46 -13.65
CA SER A 109 0.08 3.72 -15.09
C SER A 109 -0.35 5.15 -15.42
N LYS A 110 -1.09 5.82 -14.52
CA LYS A 110 -1.56 7.20 -14.76
C LYS A 110 -0.44 8.25 -14.75
N TYR A 111 0.71 7.93 -14.16
CA TYR A 111 1.87 8.82 -14.13
C TYR A 111 2.96 8.46 -15.15
N ALA A 112 2.75 7.41 -15.95
CA ALA A 112 3.71 6.94 -16.94
C ALA A 112 4.08 8.02 -17.97
N ASN A 113 3.19 8.98 -18.23
CA ASN A 113 3.40 10.07 -19.20
C ASN A 113 4.38 11.15 -18.70
N PHE A 114 4.74 11.16 -17.41
CA PHE A 114 5.71 12.11 -16.85
C PHE A 114 7.14 11.54 -16.81
N LYS A 115 7.35 10.30 -17.25
CA LYS A 115 8.67 9.65 -17.30
C LYS A 115 9.50 10.24 -18.43
N GLY A 116 10.72 10.68 -18.13
CA GLY A 116 11.73 11.05 -19.11
C GLY A 116 12.28 12.48 -19.05
N ASP A 117 11.74 13.32 -18.17
CA ASP A 117 12.24 14.67 -17.92
C ASP A 117 12.50 14.87 -16.42
N THR A 118 13.53 15.66 -16.07
CA THR A 118 13.88 15.96 -14.67
C THR A 118 12.71 16.61 -13.93
N TYR A 119 11.99 17.50 -14.57
CA TYR A 119 10.80 18.15 -14.02
C TYR A 119 9.59 17.18 -13.97
N GLY A 120 9.49 16.28 -14.91
CA GLY A 120 8.44 15.24 -14.94
C GLY A 120 8.53 14.32 -13.73
N SER A 121 9.73 13.90 -13.31
CA SER A 121 9.93 13.05 -12.14
C SER A 121 9.54 13.75 -10.83
N ILE A 122 9.81 15.05 -10.71
CA ILE A 122 9.44 15.88 -9.55
C ILE A 122 7.92 16.01 -9.45
N ILE A 123 7.26 16.27 -10.58
CA ILE A 123 5.79 16.35 -10.65
C ILE A 123 5.17 14.99 -10.33
N GLU A 124 5.71 13.90 -10.89
CA GLU A 124 5.25 12.53 -10.62
C GLU A 124 5.29 12.22 -9.12
N ASP A 125 6.40 12.49 -8.44
CA ASP A 125 6.56 12.25 -7.00
C ASP A 125 5.54 13.05 -6.19
N SER A 126 5.37 14.33 -6.47
CA SER A 126 4.40 15.19 -5.78
C SER A 126 2.96 14.70 -5.95
N TRP A 127 2.58 14.29 -7.15
CA TRP A 127 1.25 13.74 -7.42
C TRP A 127 1.02 12.40 -6.71
N ARG A 128 2.03 11.51 -6.69
CA ARG A 128 1.98 10.26 -5.95
C ARG A 128 1.75 10.51 -4.46
N ARG A 129 2.53 11.41 -3.87
CA ARG A 129 2.42 11.77 -2.46
C ARG A 129 1.05 12.37 -2.14
N LEU A 130 0.53 13.25 -2.99
CA LEU A 130 -0.79 13.84 -2.83
C LEU A 130 -1.91 12.79 -2.91
N ASP A 131 -1.82 11.83 -3.83
CA ASP A 131 -2.77 10.73 -3.92
C ASP A 131 -2.71 9.81 -2.69
N HIS A 132 -1.52 9.50 -2.20
CA HIS A 132 -1.34 8.74 -0.96
C HIS A 132 -1.95 9.49 0.23
N LEU A 133 -1.68 10.78 0.34
CA LEU A 133 -2.24 11.63 1.39
C LEU A 133 -3.77 11.66 1.33
N THR A 134 -4.35 11.89 0.14
CA THR A 134 -5.81 11.95 -0.04
C THR A 134 -6.48 10.64 0.35
N ARG A 135 -5.93 9.50 -0.04
CA ARG A 135 -6.43 8.18 0.37
C ARG A 135 -6.25 7.96 1.86
N GLY A 136 -5.07 8.29 2.38
CA GLY A 136 -4.79 8.17 3.81
C GLY A 136 -5.77 8.94 4.67
N ILE A 137 -6.10 10.18 4.29
CA ILE A 137 -7.11 11.01 4.96
C ILE A 137 -8.49 10.34 4.89
N TYR A 138 -8.91 9.85 3.74
CA TYR A 138 -10.18 9.15 3.59
C TYR A 138 -10.28 7.94 4.53
N TYR A 139 -9.23 7.12 4.60
CA TYR A 139 -9.23 5.94 5.48
C TYR A 139 -9.14 6.31 6.96
N ALA A 140 -8.33 7.33 7.30
CA ALA A 140 -8.26 7.82 8.67
C ALA A 140 -9.62 8.38 9.15
N SER A 141 -10.31 9.14 8.30
CA SER A 141 -11.67 9.62 8.61
C SER A 141 -12.63 8.46 8.86
N ARG A 142 -12.63 7.45 7.97
CA ARG A 142 -13.48 6.27 8.14
C ARG A 142 -13.13 5.47 9.40
N ALA A 143 -11.84 5.38 9.73
CA ALA A 143 -11.40 4.69 10.94
C ALA A 143 -11.84 5.43 12.21
N LEU A 144 -11.83 6.76 12.20
CA LEU A 144 -12.30 7.58 13.31
C LEU A 144 -13.81 7.49 13.48
N ASP A 145 -14.60 7.51 12.39
CA ASP A 145 -16.06 7.30 12.43
C ASP A 145 -16.37 5.95 13.10
N ASP A 146 -15.65 4.87 12.73
CA ASP A 146 -15.81 3.55 13.36
C ASP A 146 -15.46 3.58 14.85
N THR A 147 -14.38 4.27 15.20
CA THR A 147 -13.94 4.38 16.59
C THR A 147 -14.96 5.17 17.44
N GLN A 148 -15.57 6.20 16.86
CA GLN A 148 -16.63 6.94 17.49
C GLN A 148 -17.88 6.08 17.70
N ASP A 149 -18.38 5.40 16.66
CA ASP A 149 -19.52 4.48 16.76
C ASP A 149 -19.32 3.42 17.84
N MET A 150 -18.10 2.86 17.93
CA MET A 150 -17.74 1.86 18.93
C MET A 150 -17.68 2.46 20.35
N ALA A 151 -17.22 3.71 20.47
CA ALA A 151 -17.16 4.39 21.76
C ALA A 151 -18.56 4.72 22.30
N GLU A 152 -19.47 5.17 21.44
CA GLU A 152 -20.85 5.47 21.77
C GLU A 152 -21.64 4.21 22.14
N ASN A 153 -21.33 3.06 21.51
CA ASN A 153 -22.01 1.78 21.69
C ASN A 153 -21.12 0.74 22.40
N LYS A 154 -20.24 1.16 23.30
CA LYS A 154 -19.21 0.30 23.93
C LYS A 154 -19.76 -0.98 24.54
N GLU A 155 -20.91 -0.92 25.23
CA GLU A 155 -21.50 -2.11 25.87
C GLU A 155 -21.96 -3.12 24.81
N GLU A 156 -22.70 -2.68 23.80
CA GLU A 156 -23.15 -3.54 22.71
C GLU A 156 -21.94 -4.07 21.93
N PHE A 157 -21.02 -3.19 21.56
CA PHE A 157 -19.79 -3.57 20.85
C PHE A 157 -19.01 -4.67 21.58
N SER A 158 -18.88 -4.58 22.90
CA SER A 158 -18.16 -5.58 23.70
C SER A 158 -18.76 -6.99 23.61
N THR A 159 -20.06 -7.13 23.33
CA THR A 159 -20.77 -8.40 23.20
C THR A 159 -20.73 -8.98 21.79
N VAL A 160 -20.62 -8.13 20.76
CA VAL A 160 -20.67 -8.55 19.36
C VAL A 160 -19.30 -8.87 18.77
N ILE A 161 -18.23 -8.25 19.29
CA ILE A 161 -16.88 -8.51 18.80
C ILE A 161 -16.55 -10.02 18.93
N PRO A 162 -15.99 -10.68 17.89
CA PRO A 162 -15.61 -12.09 17.94
C PRO A 162 -14.41 -12.29 18.86
N ALA A 163 -14.64 -12.61 20.14
CA ALA A 163 -13.61 -12.53 21.19
C ALA A 163 -13.27 -13.87 21.85
N ILE A 164 -13.99 -14.97 21.51
CA ILE A 164 -13.75 -16.31 22.08
C ILE A 164 -13.31 -17.30 21.01
N TRP A 165 -12.73 -18.41 21.43
CA TRP A 165 -12.43 -19.53 20.54
C TRP A 165 -13.71 -20.11 19.92
N PRO A 166 -13.72 -20.39 18.59
CA PRO A 166 -14.89 -20.96 17.93
C PRO A 166 -15.12 -22.46 18.26
N ILE A 167 -14.17 -23.11 18.92
CA ILE A 167 -14.26 -24.49 19.43
C ILE A 167 -13.66 -24.57 20.82
N ASP A 168 -14.07 -25.61 21.60
CA ASP A 168 -13.45 -25.89 22.89
C ASP A 168 -11.96 -26.21 22.71
N ARG A 169 -11.08 -25.47 23.41
CA ARG A 169 -9.63 -25.67 23.37
C ARG A 169 -9.19 -27.07 23.78
N THR A 170 -9.95 -27.75 24.68
CA THR A 170 -9.65 -29.11 25.10
C THR A 170 -9.86 -30.14 23.98
N LYS A 171 -10.62 -29.77 22.94
CA LYS A 171 -10.87 -30.59 21.75
C LYS A 171 -9.98 -30.19 20.57
N LEU A 172 -9.30 -29.04 20.66
CA LEU A 172 -8.34 -28.60 19.66
C LEU A 172 -7.09 -29.50 19.68
N ARG A 173 -6.81 -30.15 18.56
CA ARG A 173 -5.58 -30.97 18.39
C ARG A 173 -4.37 -30.09 18.05
N LYS A 174 -4.54 -29.19 17.08
CA LYS A 174 -3.55 -28.20 16.66
C LYS A 174 -4.20 -27.15 15.78
N VAL A 175 -3.55 -25.98 15.66
CA VAL A 175 -3.78 -25.04 14.55
C VAL A 175 -3.04 -25.60 13.35
N SER A 176 -3.77 -26.15 12.39
CA SER A 176 -3.19 -26.88 11.25
C SER A 176 -2.80 -26.00 10.09
N SER A 177 -3.34 -24.77 10.03
CA SER A 177 -2.93 -23.78 9.04
C SER A 177 -3.25 -22.36 9.51
N LEU A 178 -2.32 -21.45 9.28
CA LEU A 178 -2.40 -20.04 9.63
C LEU A 178 -3.03 -19.20 8.52
N TYR A 179 -3.48 -18.00 8.90
CA TYR A 179 -3.87 -16.95 7.98
C TYR A 179 -2.65 -16.41 7.22
N GLY A 180 -2.82 -16.10 5.94
CA GLY A 180 -1.77 -15.47 5.13
C GLY A 180 -1.41 -16.25 3.87
N MET A 181 -0.33 -15.84 3.24
CA MET A 181 0.15 -16.49 2.01
C MET A 181 0.79 -17.84 2.32
N ARG A 182 0.26 -18.92 1.73
CA ARG A 182 0.81 -20.27 1.88
C ARG A 182 0.67 -21.09 0.61
N LYS A 183 1.44 -22.15 0.49
CA LYS A 183 1.27 -23.14 -0.56
C LYS A 183 -0.02 -23.94 -0.31
N HIS A 184 -0.92 -23.97 -1.29
CA HIS A 184 -2.21 -24.65 -1.14
C HIS A 184 -1.99 -26.17 -1.04
N PRO A 185 -2.47 -26.87 0.03
CA PRO A 185 -2.14 -28.26 0.29
C PRO A 185 -2.58 -29.24 -0.80
N LYS A 186 -3.65 -28.91 -1.54
CA LYS A 186 -4.18 -29.75 -2.61
C LYS A 186 -3.66 -29.38 -4.00
N TYR A 187 -3.42 -28.08 -4.26
CA TYR A 187 -3.08 -27.60 -5.61
C TYR A 187 -1.62 -27.20 -5.76
N GLY A 188 -0.86 -27.09 -4.66
CA GLY A 188 0.57 -26.77 -4.68
C GLY A 188 0.93 -25.34 -5.11
N VAL A 189 -0.06 -24.48 -5.35
CA VAL A 189 0.13 -23.08 -5.76
C VAL A 189 0.08 -22.15 -4.54
N TRP A 190 0.80 -21.05 -4.60
CA TRP A 190 0.74 -20.01 -3.57
C TRP A 190 -0.64 -19.34 -3.59
N ARG A 191 -1.31 -19.37 -2.46
CA ARG A 191 -2.62 -18.77 -2.30
C ARG A 191 -2.78 -18.18 -0.89
N LYS A 192 -3.46 -17.05 -0.79
CA LYS A 192 -3.84 -16.46 0.49
C LYS A 192 -4.85 -17.38 1.19
N HIS A 193 -4.54 -17.77 2.42
CA HIS A 193 -5.48 -18.42 3.32
C HIS A 193 -6.25 -17.35 4.08
N GLU A 194 -7.56 -17.30 3.89
CA GLU A 194 -8.43 -16.23 4.39
C GLU A 194 -8.83 -16.38 5.86
N GLY A 195 -8.42 -17.48 6.51
CA GLY A 195 -8.75 -17.78 7.89
C GLY A 195 -7.68 -18.60 8.60
N VAL A 196 -8.08 -19.30 9.64
CA VAL A 196 -7.26 -20.31 10.34
C VAL A 196 -7.96 -21.65 10.31
N ASP A 197 -7.19 -22.74 10.21
CA ASP A 197 -7.70 -24.09 10.24
C ASP A 197 -7.43 -24.73 11.61
N LEU A 198 -8.49 -25.01 12.35
CA LEU A 198 -8.47 -25.57 13.70
C LEU A 198 -8.78 -27.06 13.64
N SER A 199 -7.76 -27.91 13.73
CA SER A 199 -7.90 -29.37 13.68
C SER A 199 -8.58 -29.89 14.95
N ALA A 200 -9.73 -30.53 14.79
CA ALA A 200 -10.52 -31.15 15.88
C ALA A 200 -11.27 -32.37 15.37
N PRO A 201 -11.72 -33.26 16.27
CA PRO A 201 -12.54 -34.40 15.91
C PRO A 201 -13.84 -33.96 15.19
N LYS A 202 -14.28 -34.73 14.22
CA LYS A 202 -15.62 -34.57 13.61
C LYS A 202 -16.69 -34.62 14.68
N GLY A 203 -17.67 -33.70 14.66
CA GLY A 203 -18.72 -33.59 15.64
C GLY A 203 -18.36 -32.73 16.86
N THR A 204 -17.13 -32.15 16.92
CA THR A 204 -16.82 -31.16 17.95
C THR A 204 -17.74 -29.95 17.77
N ALA A 205 -18.34 -29.45 18.86
CA ALA A 205 -19.22 -28.30 18.85
C ALA A 205 -18.47 -27.03 18.38
N VAL A 206 -19.15 -26.26 17.53
CA VAL A 206 -18.68 -24.95 17.03
C VAL A 206 -19.55 -23.86 17.64
N TYR A 207 -18.92 -22.85 18.20
CA TYR A 207 -19.57 -21.77 18.96
C TYR A 207 -19.54 -20.45 18.19
N ALA A 208 -20.61 -19.65 18.33
CA ALA A 208 -20.62 -18.26 17.90
C ALA A 208 -19.61 -17.46 18.73
N THR A 209 -18.69 -16.78 18.08
CA THR A 209 -17.59 -16.07 18.76
C THR A 209 -17.97 -14.69 19.30
N GLY A 210 -19.12 -14.17 18.92
CA GLY A 210 -19.78 -12.95 19.40
C GLY A 210 -21.26 -13.02 19.14
N ASN A 211 -22.05 -12.11 19.75
CA ASN A 211 -23.45 -11.93 19.40
C ASN A 211 -23.59 -11.56 17.92
N ALA A 212 -24.58 -12.12 17.24
CA ALA A 212 -24.71 -11.91 15.80
C ALA A 212 -26.08 -12.34 15.26
N VAL A 213 -26.35 -11.96 14.02
CA VAL A 213 -27.42 -12.52 13.20
C VAL A 213 -26.80 -13.41 12.12
N VAL A 214 -27.35 -14.57 11.88
CA VAL A 214 -26.90 -15.52 10.84
C VAL A 214 -27.20 -14.92 9.47
N SER A 215 -26.17 -14.49 8.74
CA SER A 215 -26.31 -13.95 7.39
C SER A 215 -26.36 -15.02 6.32
N PHE A 216 -25.73 -16.18 6.58
CA PHE A 216 -25.75 -17.34 5.70
C PHE A 216 -25.64 -18.65 6.49
N SER A 217 -26.39 -19.68 6.09
CA SER A 217 -26.26 -21.04 6.59
C SER A 217 -26.60 -22.00 5.45
N GLY A 218 -25.60 -22.64 4.84
CA GLY A 218 -25.81 -23.44 3.65
C GLY A 218 -24.55 -24.10 3.12
N TRP A 219 -24.67 -24.70 1.94
CA TRP A 219 -23.54 -25.23 1.18
C TRP A 219 -22.92 -24.11 0.33
N LYS A 220 -21.59 -23.99 0.39
CA LYS A 220 -20.82 -23.03 -0.45
C LYS A 220 -19.62 -23.75 -1.07
N PRO A 221 -19.38 -23.62 -2.39
CA PRO A 221 -18.20 -24.20 -3.05
C PRO A 221 -16.91 -23.81 -2.34
N GLY A 222 -16.02 -24.77 -2.14
CA GLY A 222 -14.78 -24.59 -1.38
C GLY A 222 -14.96 -24.84 0.11
N TYR A 223 -15.90 -24.17 0.75
CA TYR A 223 -16.15 -24.23 2.21
C TYR A 223 -16.97 -25.45 2.66
N GLY A 224 -17.68 -26.13 1.77
CA GLY A 224 -18.65 -27.14 2.17
C GLY A 224 -19.86 -26.53 2.89
N TYR A 225 -20.31 -27.13 4.00
CA TYR A 225 -21.28 -26.48 4.87
C TYR A 225 -20.63 -25.32 5.60
N LEU A 226 -21.24 -24.16 5.43
CA LEU A 226 -20.79 -22.87 5.94
C LEU A 226 -21.88 -22.19 6.74
N ILE A 227 -21.49 -21.59 7.85
CA ILE A 227 -22.27 -20.59 8.58
C ILE A 227 -21.49 -19.26 8.48
N GLU A 228 -22.18 -18.17 8.15
CA GLU A 228 -21.65 -16.82 8.24
C GLU A 228 -22.50 -16.00 9.21
N LEU A 229 -21.86 -15.38 10.17
CA LEU A 229 -22.48 -14.52 11.17
C LEU A 229 -22.16 -13.06 10.86
N ASN A 230 -23.16 -12.18 10.96
CA ASN A 230 -23.00 -10.73 10.93
C ASN A 230 -23.15 -10.20 12.36
N HIS A 231 -22.06 -9.67 12.89
CA HIS A 231 -21.98 -9.16 14.26
C HIS A 231 -22.38 -7.68 14.40
N GLY A 232 -22.61 -6.99 13.28
CA GLY A 232 -22.67 -5.53 13.29
C GLY A 232 -21.28 -4.89 13.33
N PHE A 233 -21.20 -3.56 13.41
CA PHE A 233 -19.96 -2.77 13.45
C PHE A 233 -18.92 -3.16 12.38
N GLY A 234 -19.36 -3.72 11.23
CA GLY A 234 -18.51 -4.19 10.14
C GLY A 234 -17.88 -5.57 10.33
N TYR A 235 -18.14 -6.26 11.46
CA TYR A 235 -17.59 -7.59 11.73
C TYR A 235 -18.49 -8.69 11.18
N LYS A 236 -17.86 -9.67 10.52
CA LYS A 236 -18.46 -10.96 10.13
C LYS A 236 -17.52 -12.09 10.47
N THR A 237 -18.07 -13.26 10.79
CA THR A 237 -17.29 -14.50 10.96
C THR A 237 -17.82 -15.59 10.07
N ARG A 238 -16.93 -16.49 9.63
CA ARG A 238 -17.27 -17.67 8.82
C ARG A 238 -16.75 -18.92 9.47
N TYR A 239 -17.59 -19.97 9.42
CA TYR A 239 -17.34 -21.29 9.98
C TYR A 239 -17.54 -22.31 8.88
N GLY A 240 -16.44 -22.82 8.31
CA GLY A 240 -16.43 -23.72 7.16
C GLY A 240 -16.16 -25.16 7.50
N HIS A 241 -16.33 -26.04 6.53
CA HIS A 241 -16.13 -27.49 6.57
C HIS A 241 -16.99 -28.24 7.59
N LEU A 242 -18.12 -27.64 8.00
CA LEU A 242 -19.01 -28.20 9.03
C LEU A 242 -19.59 -29.54 8.62
N SER A 243 -19.90 -30.42 9.60
CA SER A 243 -20.68 -31.63 9.39
C SER A 243 -22.19 -31.42 9.60
N LYS A 244 -22.55 -30.51 10.53
CA LYS A 244 -23.92 -30.11 10.81
C LYS A 244 -23.98 -28.60 11.06
N ARG A 245 -25.12 -28.01 10.79
CA ARG A 245 -25.49 -26.64 11.07
C ARG A 245 -26.71 -26.67 11.97
N HIS A 246 -26.68 -25.96 13.10
CA HIS A 246 -27.76 -25.92 14.10
C HIS A 246 -28.57 -24.64 14.02
N VAL A 247 -28.19 -23.73 13.11
CA VAL A 247 -28.84 -22.44 12.91
C VAL A 247 -29.14 -22.19 11.44
N SER A 248 -30.14 -21.37 11.18
CA SER A 248 -30.64 -20.97 9.88
C SER A 248 -30.40 -19.48 9.65
N ARG A 249 -30.42 -19.06 8.37
CA ARG A 249 -30.32 -17.62 8.02
C ARG A 249 -31.45 -16.83 8.69
N GLY A 250 -31.09 -15.72 9.32
CA GLY A 250 -31.99 -14.83 10.05
C GLY A 250 -32.05 -15.08 11.55
N ASP A 251 -31.55 -16.24 12.05
CA ASP A 251 -31.51 -16.52 13.47
C ASP A 251 -30.58 -15.57 14.20
N SER A 252 -30.96 -15.09 15.37
CA SER A 252 -30.08 -14.38 16.31
C SER A 252 -29.35 -15.40 17.18
N VAL A 253 -28.04 -15.20 17.33
CA VAL A 253 -27.19 -16.07 18.17
C VAL A 253 -26.43 -15.23 19.19
N THR A 254 -26.21 -15.81 20.38
CA THR A 254 -25.39 -15.19 21.42
C THR A 254 -23.98 -15.76 21.43
N ARG A 255 -23.01 -14.98 21.92
CA ARG A 255 -21.63 -15.45 22.11
C ARG A 255 -21.61 -16.74 22.95
N GLY A 256 -20.89 -17.76 22.51
CA GLY A 256 -20.81 -19.07 23.16
C GLY A 256 -21.96 -20.02 22.81
N GLN A 257 -22.96 -19.60 22.04
CA GLN A 257 -24.01 -20.49 21.55
C GLN A 257 -23.46 -21.49 20.55
N VAL A 258 -23.84 -22.77 20.67
CA VAL A 258 -23.50 -23.81 19.67
C VAL A 258 -24.26 -23.52 18.37
N ILE A 259 -23.53 -23.37 17.26
CA ILE A 259 -24.09 -23.07 15.94
C ILE A 259 -23.93 -24.21 14.92
N GLY A 260 -23.00 -25.15 15.17
CA GLY A 260 -22.76 -26.28 14.28
C GLY A 260 -21.74 -27.24 14.86
N ASP A 261 -21.32 -28.22 14.05
CA ASP A 261 -20.34 -29.23 14.40
C ASP A 261 -19.21 -29.28 13.38
N VAL A 262 -17.97 -29.46 13.85
CA VAL A 262 -16.78 -29.66 13.01
C VAL A 262 -17.00 -30.85 12.07
N GLY A 263 -16.55 -30.73 10.85
CA GLY A 263 -16.66 -31.73 9.81
C GLY A 263 -15.45 -31.90 8.95
N ASN A 264 -15.68 -32.32 7.71
CA ASN A 264 -14.69 -32.49 6.65
C ASN A 264 -15.37 -32.33 5.28
N THR A 265 -16.27 -31.34 5.16
CA THR A 265 -17.04 -31.09 3.91
C THR A 265 -16.35 -30.07 3.03
N GLY A 266 -16.66 -30.07 1.74
CA GLY A 266 -16.05 -29.15 0.78
C GLY A 266 -14.61 -29.54 0.39
N VAL A 267 -13.74 -28.54 0.21
CA VAL A 267 -12.31 -28.75 -0.13
C VAL A 267 -11.50 -28.85 1.16
N SER A 268 -11.50 -30.03 1.76
CA SER A 268 -10.82 -30.33 3.02
C SER A 268 -10.03 -31.63 2.89
N VAL A 269 -8.89 -31.74 3.59
CA VAL A 269 -8.01 -32.91 3.63
C VAL A 269 -8.13 -33.72 4.94
N GLY A 270 -8.90 -33.22 5.91
CA GLY A 270 -9.08 -33.85 7.22
C GLY A 270 -10.08 -33.09 8.08
N SER A 271 -10.49 -33.68 9.21
CA SER A 271 -11.47 -33.04 10.10
C SER A 271 -10.88 -31.78 10.77
N HIS A 272 -11.45 -30.63 10.45
CA HIS A 272 -11.08 -29.33 11.02
C HIS A 272 -12.21 -28.31 10.85
N LEU A 273 -12.16 -27.24 11.62
CA LEU A 273 -12.93 -26.02 11.40
C LEU A 273 -12.07 -25.03 10.65
N HIS A 274 -12.54 -24.55 9.49
CA HIS A 274 -12.01 -23.34 8.86
C HIS A 274 -12.75 -22.13 9.43
N TYR A 275 -12.00 -21.20 10.06
CA TYR A 275 -12.58 -20.04 10.74
C TYR A 275 -12.00 -18.76 10.19
N GLU A 276 -12.87 -17.84 9.75
CA GLU A 276 -12.49 -16.49 9.27
C GLU A 276 -13.09 -15.42 10.18
N VAL A 277 -12.32 -14.36 10.39
CA VAL A 277 -12.83 -13.07 10.85
C VAL A 277 -12.70 -12.08 9.70
N ARG A 278 -13.75 -11.31 9.47
CA ARG A 278 -13.79 -10.30 8.43
C ARG A 278 -14.20 -8.96 9.05
N TYR A 279 -13.48 -7.93 8.68
CA TYR A 279 -13.82 -6.56 9.03
C TYR A 279 -14.05 -5.77 7.75
N ARG A 280 -15.27 -5.22 7.56
CA ARG A 280 -15.68 -4.53 6.32
C ARG A 280 -15.39 -5.36 5.06
N ASP A 281 -15.80 -6.62 5.11
CA ASP A 281 -15.60 -7.65 4.07
C ASP A 281 -14.16 -8.03 3.75
N ASN A 282 -13.15 -7.40 4.36
CA ASN A 282 -11.75 -7.82 4.26
C ASN A 282 -11.44 -8.88 5.31
N THR A 283 -10.69 -9.91 4.91
CA THR A 283 -10.23 -10.95 5.83
C THR A 283 -9.12 -10.41 6.73
N VAL A 284 -9.21 -10.70 8.02
CA VAL A 284 -8.25 -10.32 9.04
C VAL A 284 -7.76 -11.57 9.77
N ASN A 285 -6.58 -11.51 10.41
CA ASN A 285 -6.03 -12.68 11.09
C ASN A 285 -6.87 -13.02 12.33
N PRO A 286 -7.57 -14.18 12.36
CA PRO A 286 -8.46 -14.52 13.45
C PRO A 286 -7.79 -14.71 14.81
N ILE A 287 -6.49 -15.03 14.83
CA ILE A 287 -5.73 -15.30 16.06
C ILE A 287 -5.74 -14.11 17.01
N TYR A 288 -5.71 -12.91 16.46
CA TYR A 288 -5.74 -11.68 17.28
C TYR A 288 -7.05 -11.46 18.04
N TYR A 289 -8.09 -12.21 17.70
CA TYR A 289 -9.40 -12.14 18.34
C TYR A 289 -9.61 -13.19 19.44
N PHE A 290 -8.71 -14.16 19.60
CA PHE A 290 -8.80 -15.20 20.61
C PHE A 290 -8.28 -14.80 22.00
N ASN A 291 -7.70 -13.62 22.15
CA ASN A 291 -6.89 -13.25 23.31
C ASN A 291 -7.71 -12.77 24.52
N LYS A 292 -9.01 -12.48 24.40
CA LYS A 292 -9.80 -12.03 25.58
C LYS A 292 -9.91 -13.09 26.69
N ASP A 293 -9.79 -14.37 26.33
CA ASP A 293 -9.90 -15.50 27.27
C ASP A 293 -8.53 -16.17 27.53
N MET A 294 -7.42 -15.56 27.12
CA MET A 294 -6.07 -16.11 27.28
C MET A 294 -5.27 -15.26 28.26
N SER A 295 -4.48 -15.93 29.13
CA SER A 295 -3.46 -15.22 29.87
C SER A 295 -2.35 -14.73 28.92
N PRO A 296 -1.60 -13.68 29.27
CA PRO A 296 -0.46 -13.21 28.46
C PRO A 296 0.54 -14.33 28.13
N GLU A 297 0.79 -15.23 29.10
CA GLU A 297 1.73 -16.35 28.95
C GLU A 297 1.20 -17.35 27.91
N ALA A 298 -0.09 -17.72 27.99
CA ALA A 298 -0.72 -18.62 27.02
C ALA A 298 -0.78 -18.02 25.59
N TYR A 299 -0.88 -16.70 25.49
CA TYR A 299 -0.80 -16.01 24.19
C TYR A 299 0.62 -16.07 23.61
N ILE A 300 1.66 -15.81 24.42
CA ILE A 300 3.05 -15.91 23.99
C ILE A 300 3.37 -17.34 23.52
N GLU A 301 2.98 -18.35 24.32
CA GLU A 301 3.19 -19.76 23.96
C GLU A 301 2.51 -20.13 22.63
N LEU A 302 1.28 -19.65 22.42
CA LEU A 302 0.57 -19.83 21.16
C LEU A 302 1.35 -19.19 19.99
N MET A 303 1.82 -17.95 20.15
CA MET A 303 2.56 -17.25 19.11
C MET A 303 3.89 -17.96 18.78
N GLU A 304 4.61 -18.45 19.76
CA GLU A 304 5.83 -19.23 19.57
C GLU A 304 5.58 -20.56 18.83
N GLN A 305 4.51 -21.28 19.20
CA GLN A 305 4.10 -22.50 18.50
C GLN A 305 3.74 -22.23 17.03
N LEU A 306 3.10 -21.10 16.76
CA LEU A 306 2.69 -20.69 15.42
C LEU A 306 3.88 -20.31 14.55
N GLU A 307 4.83 -19.57 15.10
CA GLU A 307 6.08 -19.23 14.39
C GLU A 307 6.93 -20.47 14.09
N ALA A 308 6.99 -21.42 15.00
CA ALA A 308 7.69 -22.70 14.79
C ALA A 308 7.03 -23.51 13.67
N THR A 309 5.70 -23.46 13.56
CA THR A 309 4.94 -24.17 12.51
C THR A 309 5.12 -23.50 11.14
N ASP A 310 5.23 -22.17 11.09
CA ASP A 310 5.43 -21.43 9.84
C ASP A 310 6.84 -21.61 9.27
N LYS A 311 7.85 -21.81 10.14
CA LYS A 311 9.24 -22.11 9.75
C LYS A 311 9.43 -23.57 9.28
N ALA A 312 8.49 -24.46 9.61
CA ALA A 312 8.56 -25.90 9.27
C ALA A 312 7.81 -26.28 7.97
N ASN A 313 7.07 -25.34 7.36
CA ASN A 313 6.33 -25.46 6.12
C ASN A 313 6.90 -24.57 5.01
#